data_67d801adf3c9bd7c039113c14158c919
#
_entry.id   67d801adf3c9bd7c039113c14158c919
#
_cell.length_a   1.000
_cell.length_b   1.000
_cell.length_c   1.000
_cell.angle_alpha   90.00
_cell.angle_beta   90.00
_cell.angle_gamma   90.00
#
_symmetry.space_group_name_H-M   'P 1'
#
loop_
_entity.id
_entity.type
_entity.pdbx_description
1 polymer ?
#
loop_
_entity_poly.entity_id
_entity_poly.type
_entity_poly.pdbx_seq_one_letter_code
_entity_poly.pdbx_strand_id
1 'polypeptide(L)'
;MEKLMQYIWQHRLFDHTKLVTTDGRKLRIIDNGQLNTDSGPDFFNAKISIDGCVWAGNVEMHRRASDWRRHNHHLDPAYDSVVLHVVEVADTPVYRMNGEEIPTLVLSCSPSFRSDYETLVSHSSSQSCAPHIAELGPIVLSDWISSLAIERLQSKSQRLHDWLELYKGNWEEVCYIVVSRSMGFGINSDAFERLARSLPLRFMQKHADSLSQVEAFLFGQAGLLAEGGCPGDDYYARLVNEYAFLKNKFGLTPINRDSWKFFRLRPANFPHRRLAMLAQYIHRGFNLFSRICEAGNEEELRRIFKVELSGYWTTHYLFGHVSPESPVVLGESAIDIVLINAVAPLLYAYGMSVGNEDMTDRALSLLESLRPEKNSIVRRFSDIGIRVTNAMESQAVIQLNNEYCQTHKCLYCRIGHKLLSRSAMKLG
;
A
#
# COMPACT_ATOMS: atom_id res chain seq x y z
N MET A 1 -3.33 11.40 -23.29
CA MET A 1 -4.02 12.72 -23.56
C MET A 1 -5.45 12.69 -23.05
N GLU A 2 -6.27 11.69 -23.33
CA GLU A 2 -7.66 11.59 -22.83
C GLU A 2 -7.76 11.73 -21.31
N LYS A 3 -6.91 11.02 -20.53
CA LYS A 3 -6.85 11.20 -19.07
C LYS A 3 -6.58 12.62 -18.60
N LEU A 4 -5.81 13.41 -19.38
CA LEU A 4 -5.59 14.82 -19.07
C LEU A 4 -6.86 15.62 -19.32
N MET A 5 -7.58 15.36 -20.39
CA MET A 5 -8.85 16.01 -20.69
C MET A 5 -9.93 15.66 -19.66
N GLN A 6 -10.02 14.36 -19.27
CA GLN A 6 -10.91 13.91 -18.19
C GLN A 6 -10.60 14.67 -16.89
N TYR A 7 -9.32 14.80 -16.53
CA TYR A 7 -8.88 15.54 -15.35
C TYR A 7 -9.27 17.04 -15.43
N ILE A 8 -8.98 17.69 -16.57
CA ILE A 8 -9.35 19.10 -16.80
C ILE A 8 -10.85 19.30 -16.66
N TRP A 9 -11.65 18.39 -17.22
CA TRP A 9 -13.10 18.41 -17.13
C TRP A 9 -13.59 18.20 -15.70
N GLN A 10 -13.11 17.16 -15.03
CA GLN A 10 -13.48 16.81 -13.67
C GLN A 10 -13.24 17.95 -12.68
N HIS A 11 -12.10 18.64 -12.80
CA HIS A 11 -11.68 19.71 -11.90
C HIS A 11 -12.00 21.11 -12.43
N ARG A 12 -12.73 21.22 -13.54
CA ARG A 12 -13.12 22.48 -14.19
C ARG A 12 -11.94 23.43 -14.43
N LEU A 13 -10.80 22.91 -14.87
CA LEU A 13 -9.57 23.65 -15.12
C LEU A 13 -9.55 24.29 -16.53
N PHE A 14 -10.63 24.94 -16.91
CA PHE A 14 -10.82 25.64 -18.19
C PHE A 14 -11.75 26.84 -18.00
N ASP A 15 -11.71 27.79 -18.94
CA ASP A 15 -12.65 28.94 -18.93
C ASP A 15 -14.07 28.44 -19.22
N HIS A 16 -14.93 28.50 -18.22
CA HIS A 16 -16.33 28.07 -18.29
C HIS A 16 -17.31 29.20 -18.53
N THR A 17 -16.82 30.44 -18.77
CA THR A 17 -17.69 31.62 -18.92
C THR A 17 -18.22 31.79 -20.32
N LYS A 18 -17.54 31.27 -21.34
CA LYS A 18 -17.85 31.46 -22.77
C LYS A 18 -17.86 30.15 -23.55
N LEU A 19 -18.44 29.11 -22.97
CA LEU A 19 -18.52 27.84 -23.67
C LEU A 19 -19.56 27.88 -24.79
N VAL A 20 -19.15 27.38 -25.95
CA VAL A 20 -20.02 27.20 -27.13
C VAL A 20 -19.73 25.83 -27.75
N THR A 21 -20.77 25.19 -28.26
CA THR A 21 -20.63 23.98 -29.06
C THR A 21 -20.09 24.31 -30.47
N THR A 22 -19.64 23.30 -31.19
CA THR A 22 -19.10 23.46 -32.55
C THR A 22 -20.10 24.03 -33.54
N ASP A 23 -21.40 23.89 -33.29
CA ASP A 23 -22.49 24.46 -34.05
C ASP A 23 -22.94 25.84 -33.52
N GLY A 24 -22.20 26.46 -32.58
CA GLY A 24 -22.39 27.84 -32.11
C GLY A 24 -23.41 28.00 -30.98
N ARG A 25 -24.00 26.95 -30.44
CA ARG A 25 -24.96 27.01 -29.33
C ARG A 25 -24.26 27.35 -28.00
N LYS A 26 -24.88 28.19 -27.18
CA LYS A 26 -24.35 28.54 -25.85
C LYS A 26 -24.42 27.34 -24.92
N LEU A 27 -23.30 27.02 -24.31
CA LEU A 27 -23.15 25.89 -23.39
C LEU A 27 -22.87 26.40 -21.97
N ARG A 28 -23.54 25.81 -20.98
CA ARG A 28 -23.22 25.98 -19.56
C ARG A 28 -23.18 24.60 -18.86
N ILE A 29 -22.12 24.32 -18.16
CA ILE A 29 -21.97 23.09 -17.38
C ILE A 29 -22.55 23.33 -16.00
N ILE A 30 -23.65 22.65 -15.66
CA ILE A 30 -24.28 22.68 -14.34
C ILE A 30 -23.57 21.68 -13.43
N ASP A 31 -23.43 20.45 -13.91
CA ASP A 31 -22.72 19.35 -13.23
C ASP A 31 -21.91 18.58 -14.27
N ASN A 32 -20.62 18.34 -14.00
CA ASN A 32 -19.75 17.60 -14.94
C ASN A 32 -19.98 16.08 -14.91
N GLY A 33 -20.79 15.58 -13.98
CA GLY A 33 -20.98 14.14 -13.79
C GLY A 33 -19.89 13.48 -12.95
N GLN A 34 -20.02 12.19 -12.83
CA GLN A 34 -19.09 11.32 -12.08
C GLN A 34 -18.18 10.59 -13.06
N LEU A 35 -16.87 10.63 -12.80
CA LEU A 35 -15.89 9.91 -13.61
C LEU A 35 -16.17 8.41 -13.57
N ASN A 36 -16.28 7.81 -14.74
CA ASN A 36 -16.39 6.37 -14.91
C ASN A 36 -15.00 5.74 -15.01
N THR A 37 -14.78 4.67 -14.30
CA THR A 37 -13.54 3.87 -14.34
C THR A 37 -13.72 2.51 -14.99
N ASP A 38 -14.97 2.19 -15.40
CA ASP A 38 -15.36 0.96 -16.06
C ASP A 38 -15.66 1.18 -17.57
N SER A 39 -16.34 0.24 -18.21
CA SER A 39 -16.77 0.36 -19.59
C SER A 39 -17.92 1.38 -19.74
N GLY A 40 -18.04 2.02 -20.91
CA GLY A 40 -19.08 3.03 -21.23
C GLY A 40 -18.53 4.46 -21.23
N PRO A 41 -19.42 5.48 -21.27
CA PRO A 41 -19.02 6.87 -21.33
C PRO A 41 -18.17 7.34 -20.15
N ASP A 42 -17.27 8.27 -20.38
CA ASP A 42 -16.26 8.75 -19.41
C ASP A 42 -16.85 9.39 -18.16
N PHE A 43 -17.98 10.08 -18.28
CA PHE A 43 -18.67 10.69 -17.13
C PHE A 43 -20.15 10.37 -17.16
N PHE A 44 -20.67 9.88 -16.03
CA PHE A 44 -22.09 9.59 -15.83
C PHE A 44 -22.83 10.76 -15.18
N ASN A 45 -24.13 10.88 -15.49
CA ASN A 45 -25.07 11.79 -14.83
C ASN A 45 -24.64 13.27 -14.85
N ALA A 46 -24.01 13.71 -15.91
CA ALA A 46 -23.72 15.12 -16.13
C ALA A 46 -25.01 15.92 -16.37
N LYS A 47 -25.01 17.20 -16.00
CA LYS A 47 -26.07 18.14 -16.30
C LYS A 47 -25.50 19.34 -17.03
N ILE A 48 -25.96 19.57 -18.26
CA ILE A 48 -25.52 20.66 -19.11
C ILE A 48 -26.71 21.46 -19.58
N SER A 49 -26.53 22.77 -19.83
CA SER A 49 -27.54 23.60 -20.47
C SER A 49 -27.03 24.04 -21.82
N ILE A 50 -27.79 23.77 -22.87
CA ILE A 50 -27.53 24.19 -24.25
C ILE A 50 -28.68 25.14 -24.69
N ASP A 51 -28.35 26.38 -25.00
CA ASP A 51 -29.31 27.43 -25.31
C ASP A 51 -30.49 27.56 -24.33
N GLY A 52 -30.20 27.33 -23.05
CA GLY A 52 -31.18 27.39 -21.97
C GLY A 52 -31.93 26.08 -21.67
N CYS A 53 -31.90 25.10 -22.58
CA CYS A 53 -32.44 23.77 -22.31
C CYS A 53 -31.48 22.94 -21.48
N VAL A 54 -31.97 22.34 -20.38
CA VAL A 54 -31.15 21.48 -19.49
C VAL A 54 -31.24 20.03 -19.95
N TRP A 55 -30.08 19.44 -20.18
CA TRP A 55 -29.90 18.03 -20.54
C TRP A 55 -29.22 17.30 -19.39
N ALA A 56 -29.73 16.13 -19.05
CA ALA A 56 -29.11 15.21 -18.13
C ALA A 56 -28.72 13.95 -18.90
N GLY A 57 -27.47 13.50 -18.75
CA GLY A 57 -26.95 12.34 -19.46
C GLY A 57 -25.47 12.16 -19.22
N ASN A 58 -24.78 11.51 -20.15
CA ASN A 58 -23.38 11.19 -20.02
C ASN A 58 -22.52 12.10 -20.91
N VAL A 59 -21.24 12.18 -20.57
CA VAL A 59 -20.24 12.90 -21.36
C VAL A 59 -19.16 11.92 -21.80
N GLU A 60 -18.80 11.99 -23.08
CA GLU A 60 -17.70 11.22 -23.65
C GLU A 60 -16.59 12.17 -24.09
N MET A 61 -15.35 11.72 -23.96
CA MET A 61 -14.17 12.55 -24.22
C MET A 61 -13.20 11.85 -25.16
N HIS A 62 -12.78 12.55 -26.22
CA HIS A 62 -11.77 12.07 -27.15
C HIS A 62 -10.76 13.15 -27.49
N ARG A 63 -9.60 12.76 -27.97
CA ARG A 63 -8.67 13.72 -28.54
C ARG A 63 -9.21 14.31 -29.83
N ARG A 64 -9.77 13.48 -30.72
CA ARG A 64 -10.40 13.90 -31.99
C ARG A 64 -11.85 13.44 -32.05
N ALA A 65 -12.70 14.20 -32.66
CA ALA A 65 -14.10 13.81 -32.84
C ALA A 65 -14.22 12.51 -33.67
N SER A 66 -13.34 12.28 -34.64
CA SER A 66 -13.27 11.06 -35.44
C SER A 66 -12.99 9.79 -34.62
N ASP A 67 -12.45 9.90 -33.41
CA ASP A 67 -12.20 8.76 -32.50
C ASP A 67 -13.51 8.10 -32.07
N TRP A 68 -14.63 8.83 -32.04
CA TRP A 68 -15.99 8.28 -31.81
C TRP A 68 -16.30 7.09 -32.72
N ARG A 69 -16.01 7.25 -34.04
CA ARG A 69 -16.20 6.16 -35.00
C ARG A 69 -15.12 5.10 -34.91
N ARG A 70 -13.88 5.49 -34.63
CA ARG A 70 -12.76 4.56 -34.48
C ARG A 70 -12.98 3.58 -33.33
N HIS A 71 -13.62 4.03 -32.24
CA HIS A 71 -13.96 3.23 -31.07
C HIS A 71 -15.33 2.53 -31.21
N ASN A 72 -16.03 2.70 -32.34
CA ASN A 72 -17.34 2.11 -32.62
C ASN A 72 -18.49 2.57 -31.70
N HIS A 73 -18.38 3.74 -31.04
CA HIS A 73 -19.42 4.24 -30.15
C HIS A 73 -20.76 4.52 -30.86
N HIS A 74 -20.73 4.80 -32.15
CA HIS A 74 -21.92 4.97 -32.99
C HIS A 74 -22.73 3.67 -33.19
N LEU A 75 -22.20 2.52 -32.76
CA LEU A 75 -22.85 1.20 -32.84
C LEU A 75 -23.17 0.63 -31.45
N ASP A 76 -22.79 1.32 -30.38
CA ASP A 76 -22.95 0.83 -29.01
C ASP A 76 -24.06 1.60 -28.27
N PRO A 77 -25.17 0.91 -27.89
CA PRO A 77 -26.28 1.52 -27.16
C PRO A 77 -25.88 2.18 -25.84
N ALA A 78 -24.77 1.79 -25.22
CA ALA A 78 -24.28 2.40 -23.99
C ALA A 78 -23.96 3.91 -24.16
N TYR A 79 -23.68 4.33 -25.41
CA TYR A 79 -23.34 5.73 -25.74
C TYR A 79 -24.53 6.56 -26.24
N ASP A 80 -25.72 5.99 -26.38
CA ASP A 80 -26.92 6.74 -26.78
C ASP A 80 -27.36 7.78 -25.74
N SER A 81 -26.95 7.61 -24.49
CA SER A 81 -27.19 8.55 -23.39
C SER A 81 -26.18 9.71 -23.31
N VAL A 82 -25.20 9.77 -24.23
CA VAL A 82 -24.21 10.85 -24.28
C VAL A 82 -24.87 12.13 -24.74
N VAL A 83 -24.90 13.17 -23.90
CA VAL A 83 -25.50 14.49 -24.17
C VAL A 83 -24.47 15.53 -24.61
N LEU A 84 -23.19 15.26 -24.41
CA LEU A 84 -22.10 16.14 -24.85
C LEU A 84 -20.86 15.27 -25.19
N HIS A 85 -20.29 15.55 -26.36
CA HIS A 85 -18.99 15.04 -26.75
C HIS A 85 -17.93 16.13 -26.57
N VAL A 86 -16.90 15.86 -25.77
CA VAL A 86 -15.82 16.83 -25.47
C VAL A 86 -14.56 16.40 -26.18
N VAL A 87 -14.00 17.28 -27.01
CA VAL A 87 -12.83 16.95 -27.85
C VAL A 87 -11.77 18.04 -27.82
N GLU A 88 -10.53 17.68 -28.10
CA GLU A 88 -9.45 18.64 -28.35
C GLU A 88 -9.54 19.18 -29.80
N VAL A 89 -9.90 18.32 -30.76
CA VAL A 89 -10.01 18.66 -32.17
C VAL A 89 -11.33 18.13 -32.73
N ALA A 90 -12.20 19.04 -33.15
CA ALA A 90 -13.47 18.73 -33.82
C ALA A 90 -13.21 18.61 -35.34
N ASP A 91 -12.79 17.42 -35.78
CA ASP A 91 -12.48 17.15 -37.19
C ASP A 91 -13.66 16.55 -37.99
N THR A 92 -14.72 16.10 -37.30
CA THR A 92 -15.96 15.60 -37.94
C THR A 92 -17.13 15.68 -36.97
N PRO A 93 -18.40 15.88 -37.46
CA PRO A 93 -19.57 15.73 -36.61
C PRO A 93 -19.74 14.26 -36.18
N VAL A 94 -20.32 14.03 -34.98
CA VAL A 94 -20.59 12.72 -34.41
C VAL A 94 -22.08 12.52 -34.19
N TYR A 95 -22.52 11.26 -34.32
CA TYR A 95 -23.93 10.90 -34.29
C TYR A 95 -24.14 9.69 -33.37
N ARG A 96 -25.29 9.67 -32.69
CA ARG A 96 -25.80 8.51 -31.98
C ARG A 96 -26.26 7.42 -32.98
N MET A 97 -26.59 6.27 -32.43
CA MET A 97 -27.13 5.13 -33.18
C MET A 97 -28.43 5.48 -33.88
N ASN A 98 -29.26 6.39 -33.32
CA ASN A 98 -30.50 6.88 -33.91
C ASN A 98 -30.30 7.95 -34.99
N GLY A 99 -29.07 8.34 -35.29
CA GLY A 99 -28.74 9.36 -36.30
C GLY A 99 -28.78 10.80 -35.80
N GLU A 100 -29.08 11.05 -34.52
CA GLU A 100 -29.01 12.40 -33.94
C GLU A 100 -27.58 12.86 -33.76
N GLU A 101 -27.27 14.11 -34.13
CA GLU A 101 -25.97 14.71 -33.90
C GLU A 101 -25.77 15.00 -32.41
N ILE A 102 -24.60 14.59 -31.87
CA ILE A 102 -24.22 14.86 -30.49
C ILE A 102 -23.55 16.24 -30.43
N PRO A 103 -24.04 17.16 -29.56
CA PRO A 103 -23.39 18.44 -29.33
C PRO A 103 -21.92 18.23 -28.96
N THR A 104 -21.01 18.90 -29.65
CA THR A 104 -19.57 18.75 -29.44
C THR A 104 -18.98 20.05 -28.89
N LEU A 105 -18.23 19.94 -27.79
CA LEU A 105 -17.45 21.03 -27.19
C LEU A 105 -15.96 20.82 -27.51
N VAL A 106 -15.32 21.85 -28.06
CA VAL A 106 -13.85 21.87 -28.18
C VAL A 106 -13.26 22.39 -26.86
N LEU A 107 -12.56 21.52 -26.15
CA LEU A 107 -11.87 21.86 -24.91
C LEU A 107 -10.37 21.94 -25.18
N SER A 108 -9.84 23.16 -25.26
CA SER A 108 -8.40 23.39 -25.43
C SER A 108 -7.71 23.50 -24.09
N CYS A 109 -6.60 22.77 -23.95
CA CYS A 109 -5.67 22.91 -22.83
C CYS A 109 -4.61 23.98 -23.18
N SER A 110 -4.27 24.85 -22.23
CA SER A 110 -3.18 25.79 -22.47
C SER A 110 -1.85 25.04 -22.73
N PRO A 111 -0.99 25.56 -23.62
CA PRO A 111 0.31 24.97 -23.88
C PRO A 111 1.18 24.83 -22.61
N SER A 112 1.10 25.81 -21.70
CA SER A 112 1.82 25.78 -20.42
C SER A 112 1.32 24.65 -19.51
N PHE A 113 0.00 24.51 -19.37
CA PHE A 113 -0.59 23.45 -18.55
C PHE A 113 -0.22 22.05 -19.11
N ARG A 114 -0.24 21.90 -20.43
CA ARG A 114 0.19 20.66 -21.10
C ARG A 114 1.66 20.36 -20.84
N SER A 115 2.53 21.36 -20.99
CA SER A 115 3.97 21.21 -20.74
C SER A 115 4.23 20.82 -19.27
N ASP A 116 3.53 21.42 -18.32
CA ASP A 116 3.67 21.09 -16.90
C ASP A 116 3.19 19.68 -16.59
N TYR A 117 2.07 19.25 -17.20
CA TYR A 117 1.60 17.88 -17.09
C TYR A 117 2.60 16.88 -17.69
N GLU A 118 3.08 17.12 -18.90
CA GLU A 118 4.07 16.28 -19.56
C GLU A 118 5.37 16.22 -18.75
N THR A 119 5.78 17.31 -18.16
CA THR A 119 6.94 17.37 -17.25
C THR A 119 6.72 16.52 -15.99
N LEU A 120 5.53 16.59 -15.40
CA LEU A 120 5.20 15.77 -14.21
C LEU A 120 5.16 14.27 -14.50
N VAL A 121 4.73 13.87 -15.70
CA VAL A 121 4.50 12.45 -16.04
C VAL A 121 5.68 11.82 -16.80
N SER A 122 6.44 12.59 -17.58
CA SER A 122 7.47 12.09 -18.51
C SER A 122 8.82 11.80 -17.84
N HIS A 123 9.09 12.35 -16.64
CA HIS A 123 10.38 12.12 -16.00
C HIS A 123 10.45 10.68 -15.45
N SER A 124 11.51 9.99 -15.83
CA SER A 124 11.89 8.66 -15.31
C SER A 124 12.21 8.67 -13.81
N SER A 125 12.35 9.85 -13.19
CA SER A 125 12.48 10.00 -11.75
C SER A 125 11.10 10.09 -11.09
N SER A 126 10.86 9.26 -10.08
CA SER A 126 9.61 9.20 -9.31
C SER A 126 9.27 10.49 -8.52
N GLN A 127 9.88 11.64 -8.83
CA GLN A 127 9.73 12.90 -8.08
C GLN A 127 9.83 14.15 -8.96
N SER A 128 9.13 14.14 -10.09
CA SER A 128 9.09 15.31 -11.01
C SER A 128 8.56 16.58 -10.35
N CYS A 129 7.81 16.46 -9.24
CA CYS A 129 7.32 17.58 -8.44
C CYS A 129 8.37 18.16 -7.46
N ALA A 130 9.55 17.53 -7.29
CA ALA A 130 10.55 17.91 -6.29
C ALA A 130 10.96 19.40 -6.32
N PRO A 131 11.22 20.04 -7.50
CA PRO A 131 11.58 21.45 -7.55
C PRO A 131 10.52 22.39 -6.98
N HIS A 132 9.28 21.97 -6.94
CA HIS A 132 8.12 22.79 -6.58
C HIS A 132 7.56 22.49 -5.19
N ILE A 133 8.14 21.54 -4.44
CA ILE A 133 7.66 21.18 -3.09
C ILE A 133 7.72 22.40 -2.15
N ALA A 134 8.79 23.18 -2.22
CA ALA A 134 8.96 24.38 -1.38
C ALA A 134 7.90 25.48 -1.64
N GLU A 135 7.27 25.47 -2.80
CA GLU A 135 6.21 26.41 -3.16
C GLU A 135 4.84 26.05 -2.57
N LEU A 136 4.68 24.79 -2.12
CA LEU A 136 3.43 24.33 -1.53
C LEU A 136 3.30 24.85 -0.11
N GLY A 137 2.13 25.36 0.23
CA GLY A 137 1.85 25.77 1.61
C GLY A 137 1.93 24.58 2.58
N PRO A 138 2.44 24.78 3.81
CA PRO A 138 2.63 23.70 4.79
C PRO A 138 1.33 22.96 5.12
N ILE A 139 0.19 23.65 5.10
CA ILE A 139 -1.13 23.06 5.35
C ILE A 139 -1.50 22.01 4.29
N VAL A 140 -1.24 22.30 3.01
CA VAL A 140 -1.55 21.37 1.89
C VAL A 140 -0.71 20.11 2.01
N LEU A 141 0.58 20.25 2.35
CA LEU A 141 1.46 19.10 2.54
C LEU A 141 1.05 18.27 3.75
N SER A 142 0.81 18.92 4.90
CA SER A 142 0.42 18.25 6.14
C SER A 142 -0.89 17.47 5.97
N ASP A 143 -1.91 18.09 5.38
CA ASP A 143 -3.20 17.45 5.12
C ASP A 143 -3.06 16.23 4.18
N TRP A 144 -2.22 16.37 3.12
CA TRP A 144 -1.99 15.26 2.21
C TRP A 144 -1.21 14.12 2.87
N ILE A 145 -0.18 14.42 3.65
CA ILE A 145 0.60 13.43 4.41
C ILE A 145 -0.30 12.67 5.40
N SER A 146 -1.15 13.38 6.14
CA SER A 146 -2.11 12.72 7.06
C SER A 146 -3.07 11.78 6.30
N SER A 147 -3.63 12.25 5.19
CA SER A 147 -4.53 11.42 4.35
C SER A 147 -3.84 10.16 3.84
N LEU A 148 -2.60 10.27 3.37
CA LEU A 148 -1.81 9.13 2.87
C LEU A 148 -1.45 8.12 3.97
N ALA A 149 -1.21 8.59 5.19
CA ALA A 149 -0.96 7.71 6.33
C ALA A 149 -2.19 6.83 6.64
N ILE A 150 -3.37 7.46 6.65
CA ILE A 150 -4.65 6.75 6.84
C ILE A 150 -4.90 5.77 5.69
N GLU A 151 -4.73 6.19 4.44
CA GLU A 151 -4.89 5.33 3.25
C GLU A 151 -3.99 4.09 3.34
N ARG A 152 -2.72 4.27 3.77
CA ARG A 152 -1.80 3.15 3.96
C ARG A 152 -2.25 2.22 5.07
N LEU A 153 -2.71 2.76 6.19
CA LEU A 153 -3.18 1.98 7.31
C LEU A 153 -4.43 1.18 6.94
N GLN A 154 -5.37 1.79 6.21
CA GLN A 154 -6.55 1.13 5.65
C GLN A 154 -6.17 -0.01 4.68
N SER A 155 -5.23 0.24 3.77
CA SER A 155 -4.74 -0.79 2.83
C SER A 155 -4.10 -1.98 3.54
N LYS A 156 -3.32 -1.73 4.61
CA LYS A 156 -2.77 -2.80 5.46
C LYS A 156 -3.89 -3.55 6.20
N SER A 157 -4.87 -2.83 6.74
CA SER A 157 -6.01 -3.41 7.45
C SER A 157 -6.87 -4.29 6.56
N GLN A 158 -7.09 -3.91 5.30
CA GLN A 158 -7.84 -4.73 4.36
C GLN A 158 -7.21 -6.11 4.20
N ARG A 159 -5.89 -6.20 4.06
CA ARG A 159 -5.18 -7.50 4.03
C ARG A 159 -5.41 -8.32 5.30
N LEU A 160 -5.48 -7.66 6.46
CA LEU A 160 -5.76 -8.35 7.72
C LEU A 160 -7.18 -8.89 7.76
N HIS A 161 -8.15 -8.15 7.23
CA HIS A 161 -9.54 -8.63 7.11
C HIS A 161 -9.64 -9.82 6.15
N ASP A 162 -8.94 -9.79 5.01
CA ASP A 162 -8.91 -10.92 4.07
C ASP A 162 -8.35 -12.19 4.76
N TRP A 163 -7.32 -12.04 5.59
CA TRP A 163 -6.83 -13.17 6.39
C TRP A 163 -7.79 -13.57 7.50
N LEU A 164 -8.43 -12.61 8.16
CA LEU A 164 -9.39 -12.89 9.21
C LEU A 164 -10.56 -13.74 8.69
N GLU A 165 -11.06 -13.45 7.50
CA GLU A 165 -12.07 -14.26 6.82
C GLU A 165 -11.54 -15.68 6.55
N LEU A 166 -10.33 -15.80 5.98
CA LEU A 166 -9.70 -17.09 5.70
C LEU A 166 -9.51 -17.93 6.97
N TYR A 167 -9.13 -17.30 8.08
CA TYR A 167 -8.90 -17.95 9.37
C TYR A 167 -10.11 -17.90 10.31
N LYS A 168 -11.32 -17.65 9.77
CA LYS A 168 -12.62 -17.73 10.48
C LYS A 168 -12.67 -16.91 11.75
N GLY A 169 -12.18 -15.68 11.71
CA GLY A 169 -12.20 -14.75 12.83
C GLY A 169 -11.11 -14.96 13.88
N ASN A 170 -10.11 -15.79 13.61
CA ASN A 170 -9.04 -16.08 14.58
C ASN A 170 -7.95 -14.98 14.57
N TRP A 171 -8.11 -13.96 15.41
CA TRP A 171 -7.16 -12.86 15.55
C TRP A 171 -5.77 -13.28 16.01
N GLU A 172 -5.62 -14.33 16.84
CA GLU A 172 -4.29 -14.82 17.23
C GLU A 172 -3.52 -15.43 16.06
N GLU A 173 -4.20 -16.17 15.18
CA GLU A 173 -3.59 -16.72 13.96
C GLU A 173 -3.17 -15.58 13.00
N VAL A 174 -4.03 -14.57 12.81
CA VAL A 174 -3.71 -13.39 11.99
C VAL A 174 -2.55 -12.61 12.61
N CYS A 175 -2.54 -12.40 13.93
CA CYS A 175 -1.45 -11.76 14.64
C CYS A 175 -0.13 -12.53 14.45
N TYR A 176 -0.14 -13.85 14.56
CA TYR A 176 1.02 -14.69 14.31
C TYR A 176 1.58 -14.49 12.89
N ILE A 177 0.72 -14.46 11.86
CA ILE A 177 1.13 -14.25 10.46
C ILE A 177 1.76 -12.87 10.29
N VAL A 178 1.11 -11.82 10.81
CA VAL A 178 1.56 -10.42 10.66
C VAL A 178 2.87 -10.17 11.40
N VAL A 179 2.99 -10.64 12.63
CA VAL A 179 4.22 -10.53 13.42
C VAL A 179 5.35 -11.30 12.73
N SER A 180 5.08 -12.51 12.27
CA SER A 180 6.05 -13.30 11.50
C SER A 180 6.53 -12.54 10.27
N ARG A 181 5.60 -12.01 9.46
CA ARG A 181 5.93 -11.19 8.28
C ARG A 181 6.83 -10.01 8.64
N SER A 182 6.55 -9.31 9.74
CA SER A 182 7.34 -8.15 10.18
C SER A 182 8.78 -8.53 10.59
N MET A 183 8.99 -9.75 11.10
CA MET A 183 10.33 -10.26 11.44
C MET A 183 11.25 -10.43 10.22
N GLY A 184 10.70 -10.42 9.02
CA GLY A 184 11.45 -10.49 7.75
C GLY A 184 12.10 -9.16 7.32
N PHE A 185 11.78 -8.04 7.98
CA PHE A 185 12.36 -6.71 7.74
C PHE A 185 12.43 -6.31 6.24
N GLY A 186 11.35 -6.52 5.52
CA GLY A 186 11.22 -6.23 4.10
C GLY A 186 11.80 -7.32 3.20
N ILE A 187 13.08 -7.64 3.32
CA ILE A 187 13.79 -8.56 2.43
C ILE A 187 13.25 -10.00 2.50
N ASN A 188 12.95 -10.48 3.70
CA ASN A 188 12.43 -11.83 3.95
C ASN A 188 10.96 -11.84 4.39
N SER A 189 10.25 -10.71 4.33
CA SER A 189 8.86 -10.61 4.81
C SER A 189 7.93 -11.64 4.15
N ASP A 190 8.05 -11.85 2.85
CA ASP A 190 7.21 -12.82 2.13
C ASP A 190 7.57 -14.27 2.46
N ALA A 191 8.84 -14.56 2.77
CA ALA A 191 9.25 -15.89 3.21
C ALA A 191 8.69 -16.22 4.61
N PHE A 192 8.76 -15.25 5.54
CA PHE A 192 8.15 -15.38 6.87
C PHE A 192 6.63 -15.50 6.82
N GLU A 193 5.94 -14.74 5.95
CA GLU A 193 4.50 -14.88 5.76
C GLU A 193 4.13 -16.27 5.24
N ARG A 194 4.84 -16.75 4.19
CA ARG A 194 4.60 -18.09 3.63
C ARG A 194 4.85 -19.18 4.68
N LEU A 195 5.92 -19.05 5.46
CA LEU A 195 6.19 -19.96 6.57
C LEU A 195 5.02 -19.97 7.55
N ALA A 196 4.59 -18.80 8.06
CA ALA A 196 3.52 -18.72 9.05
C ALA A 196 2.20 -19.29 8.51
N ARG A 197 1.85 -19.01 7.27
CA ARG A 197 0.64 -19.54 6.63
C ARG A 197 0.70 -21.05 6.38
N SER A 198 1.89 -21.62 6.21
CA SER A 198 2.08 -23.06 6.01
C SER A 198 2.20 -23.85 7.32
N LEU A 199 2.35 -23.17 8.47
CA LEU A 199 2.51 -23.77 9.79
C LEU A 199 1.52 -23.14 10.78
N PRO A 200 0.29 -23.68 10.92
CA PRO A 200 -0.72 -23.15 11.82
C PRO A 200 -0.21 -23.04 13.27
N LEU A 201 -0.46 -21.90 13.91
CA LEU A 201 -0.01 -21.61 15.28
C LEU A 201 -0.43 -22.70 16.28
N ARG A 202 -1.65 -23.22 16.14
CA ARG A 202 -2.20 -24.28 16.99
C ARG A 202 -1.34 -25.55 17.07
N PHE A 203 -0.51 -25.84 16.04
CA PHE A 203 0.37 -27.02 16.08
C PHE A 203 1.53 -26.79 17.02
N MET A 204 2.11 -25.59 16.96
CA MET A 204 3.21 -25.20 17.84
C MET A 204 2.74 -24.95 19.28
N GLN A 205 1.54 -24.41 19.48
CA GLN A 205 0.97 -24.22 20.84
C GLN A 205 0.82 -25.52 21.61
N LYS A 206 0.55 -26.65 20.93
CA LYS A 206 0.47 -27.99 21.55
C LYS A 206 1.84 -28.54 22.04
N HIS A 207 2.91 -27.90 21.62
CA HIS A 207 4.29 -28.25 21.89
C HIS A 207 5.07 -27.07 22.48
N ALA A 208 4.37 -26.03 22.96
CA ALA A 208 4.97 -24.80 23.44
C ALA A 208 5.80 -25.00 24.73
N ASP A 209 5.57 -26.08 25.46
CA ASP A 209 6.37 -26.50 26.61
C ASP A 209 7.81 -26.87 26.24
N SER A 210 8.09 -27.27 25.02
CA SER A 210 9.40 -27.61 24.50
C SER A 210 9.89 -26.61 23.44
N LEU A 211 10.84 -25.73 23.83
CA LEU A 211 11.46 -24.79 22.87
C LEU A 211 12.08 -25.52 21.69
N SER A 212 12.74 -26.68 21.92
CA SER A 212 13.37 -27.48 20.87
C SER A 212 12.35 -27.96 19.82
N GLN A 213 11.12 -28.33 20.24
CA GLN A 213 10.07 -28.73 19.31
C GLN A 213 9.53 -27.55 18.53
N VAL A 214 9.34 -26.38 19.15
CA VAL A 214 8.94 -25.16 18.46
C VAL A 214 10.00 -24.71 17.44
N GLU A 215 11.27 -24.78 17.80
CA GLU A 215 12.39 -24.50 16.90
C GLU A 215 12.43 -25.51 15.73
N ALA A 216 12.23 -26.80 16.01
CA ALA A 216 12.18 -27.84 14.98
C ALA A 216 11.03 -27.56 13.98
N PHE A 217 9.83 -27.20 14.46
CA PHE A 217 8.72 -26.76 13.59
C PHE A 217 9.11 -25.60 12.68
N LEU A 218 9.65 -24.53 13.26
CA LEU A 218 9.94 -23.31 12.49
C LEU A 218 11.08 -23.51 11.51
N PHE A 219 12.21 -24.08 11.94
CA PHE A 219 13.36 -24.30 11.06
C PHE A 219 13.10 -25.36 10.00
N GLY A 220 12.39 -26.44 10.39
CA GLY A 220 12.06 -27.50 9.47
C GLY A 220 11.05 -27.06 8.41
N GLN A 221 9.97 -26.40 8.84
CA GLN A 221 8.96 -25.88 7.93
C GLN A 221 9.52 -24.74 7.03
N ALA A 222 10.52 -23.99 7.52
CA ALA A 222 11.26 -23.02 6.73
C ALA A 222 12.16 -23.66 5.65
N GLY A 223 12.30 -24.99 5.61
CA GLY A 223 13.20 -25.69 4.68
C GLY A 223 14.68 -25.50 5.00
N LEU A 224 15.00 -25.14 6.26
CA LEU A 224 16.38 -24.87 6.69
C LEU A 224 17.05 -26.08 7.37
N LEU A 225 16.31 -27.16 7.56
CA LEU A 225 16.82 -28.43 8.08
C LEU A 225 16.86 -29.46 6.95
N ALA A 226 18.07 -29.83 6.51
CA ALA A 226 18.31 -30.88 5.53
C ALA A 226 19.17 -31.96 6.13
N GLU A 227 18.96 -33.24 5.81
CA GLU A 227 19.81 -34.35 6.26
C GLU A 227 21.27 -34.10 5.85
N GLY A 228 22.19 -34.25 6.80
CA GLY A 228 23.62 -34.01 6.57
C GLY A 228 24.02 -32.54 6.35
N GLY A 229 23.11 -31.59 6.54
CA GLY A 229 23.36 -30.19 6.25
C GLY A 229 24.37 -29.48 7.15
N CYS A 230 24.62 -29.98 8.35
CA CYS A 230 25.62 -29.44 9.29
C CYS A 230 26.29 -30.59 10.10
N PRO A 231 27.24 -31.31 9.51
CA PRO A 231 27.89 -32.43 10.17
C PRO A 231 28.60 -31.99 11.45
N GLY A 232 28.44 -32.76 12.54
CA GLY A 232 29.09 -32.50 13.83
C GLY A 232 28.39 -31.50 14.73
N ASP A 233 27.23 -30.95 14.31
CA ASP A 233 26.40 -30.06 15.12
C ASP A 233 25.24 -30.86 15.74
N ASP A 234 25.40 -31.23 17.01
CA ASP A 234 24.41 -32.03 17.76
C ASP A 234 23.06 -31.30 17.92
N TYR A 235 23.08 -29.99 18.01
CA TYR A 235 21.85 -29.20 18.09
C TYR A 235 21.08 -29.29 16.79
N TYR A 236 21.76 -29.10 15.64
CA TYR A 236 21.18 -29.26 14.32
C TYR A 236 20.60 -30.67 14.10
N ALA A 237 21.39 -31.71 14.43
CA ALA A 237 20.95 -33.09 14.29
C ALA A 237 19.67 -33.40 15.10
N ARG A 238 19.58 -32.87 16.33
CA ARG A 238 18.35 -33.00 17.15
C ARG A 238 17.14 -32.34 16.48
N LEU A 239 17.28 -31.12 15.93
CA LEU A 239 16.19 -30.44 15.25
C LEU A 239 15.73 -31.19 13.99
N VAL A 240 16.65 -31.77 13.21
CA VAL A 240 16.34 -32.62 12.05
C VAL A 240 15.48 -33.82 12.46
N ASN A 241 15.90 -34.55 13.48
CA ASN A 241 15.18 -35.72 13.97
C ASN A 241 13.78 -35.36 14.53
N GLU A 242 13.71 -34.30 15.30
CA GLU A 242 12.47 -33.82 15.89
C GLU A 242 11.50 -33.35 14.80
N TYR A 243 11.98 -32.61 13.81
CA TYR A 243 11.15 -32.16 12.70
C TYR A 243 10.65 -33.33 11.83
N ALA A 244 11.45 -34.35 11.59
CA ALA A 244 11.03 -35.54 10.87
C ALA A 244 9.81 -36.20 11.53
N PHE A 245 9.80 -36.31 12.87
CA PHE A 245 8.66 -36.79 13.63
C PHE A 245 7.45 -35.85 13.50
N LEU A 246 7.63 -34.53 13.74
CA LEU A 246 6.57 -33.52 13.69
C LEU A 246 5.97 -33.37 12.28
N LYS A 247 6.82 -33.42 11.26
CA LYS A 247 6.41 -33.42 9.86
C LYS A 247 5.44 -34.55 9.55
N ASN A 248 5.77 -35.76 9.95
CA ASN A 248 4.90 -36.91 9.73
C ASN A 248 3.62 -36.83 10.55
N LYS A 249 3.71 -36.43 11.83
CA LYS A 249 2.57 -36.29 12.75
C LYS A 249 1.51 -35.32 12.24
N PHE A 250 1.92 -34.19 11.63
CA PHE A 250 1.03 -33.10 11.21
C PHE A 250 0.86 -33.00 9.69
N GLY A 251 1.47 -33.89 8.91
CA GLY A 251 1.38 -33.87 7.45
C GLY A 251 1.99 -32.61 6.83
N LEU A 252 3.11 -32.11 7.37
CA LEU A 252 3.69 -30.85 6.95
C LEU A 252 4.53 -30.99 5.67
N THR A 253 4.51 -29.92 4.85
CA THR A 253 5.38 -29.79 3.67
C THR A 253 6.18 -28.50 3.81
N PRO A 254 7.53 -28.56 3.92
CA PRO A 254 8.37 -27.39 4.07
C PRO A 254 8.23 -26.42 2.90
N ILE A 255 8.38 -25.13 3.16
CA ILE A 255 8.57 -24.14 2.10
C ILE A 255 9.96 -24.31 1.47
N ASN A 256 10.11 -23.85 0.22
CA ASN A 256 11.40 -23.92 -0.44
C ASN A 256 12.43 -23.02 0.25
N ARG A 257 13.62 -23.58 0.52
CA ARG A 257 14.79 -22.87 1.10
C ARG A 257 15.18 -21.63 0.28
N ASP A 258 15.05 -21.68 -1.04
CA ASP A 258 15.39 -20.56 -1.93
C ASP A 258 14.50 -19.32 -1.74
N SER A 259 13.44 -19.45 -0.96
CA SER A 259 12.61 -18.32 -0.52
C SER A 259 13.37 -17.35 0.40
N TRP A 260 14.43 -17.82 1.05
CA TRP A 260 15.19 -17.03 2.00
C TRP A 260 16.37 -16.34 1.36
N LYS A 261 16.51 -15.04 1.63
CA LYS A 261 17.60 -14.18 1.15
C LYS A 261 18.58 -13.92 2.28
N PHE A 262 19.86 -14.21 2.04
CA PHE A 262 20.95 -14.06 3.02
C PHE A 262 21.95 -12.96 2.61
N PHE A 263 21.99 -12.63 1.34
CA PHE A 263 22.96 -11.69 0.80
C PHE A 263 22.77 -10.28 1.34
N ARG A 264 23.87 -9.63 1.75
CA ARG A 264 23.92 -8.26 2.32
C ARG A 264 23.12 -8.08 3.62
N LEU A 265 22.87 -9.14 4.37
CA LEU A 265 22.30 -9.05 5.71
C LEU A 265 23.40 -9.00 6.78
N ARG A 266 23.18 -8.20 7.83
CA ARG A 266 24.00 -8.26 9.04
C ARG A 266 23.63 -9.56 9.82
N PRO A 267 24.58 -10.19 10.56
CA PRO A 267 24.31 -11.43 11.29
C PRO A 267 23.06 -11.39 12.19
N ALA A 268 22.83 -10.27 12.89
CA ALA A 268 21.63 -10.08 13.72
C ALA A 268 20.31 -10.14 12.94
N ASN A 269 20.33 -9.94 11.63
CA ASN A 269 19.15 -9.93 10.76
C ASN A 269 18.99 -11.22 9.94
N PHE A 270 19.82 -12.23 10.16
CA PHE A 270 19.68 -13.51 9.50
C PHE A 270 18.33 -14.18 9.86
N PRO A 271 17.66 -14.81 8.89
CA PRO A 271 16.39 -15.50 9.12
C PRO A 271 16.44 -16.47 10.31
N HIS A 272 17.54 -17.19 10.49
CA HIS A 272 17.71 -18.15 11.59
C HIS A 272 17.49 -17.50 12.96
N ARG A 273 18.14 -16.37 13.23
CA ARG A 273 17.99 -15.68 14.52
C ARG A 273 16.57 -15.15 14.71
N ARG A 274 15.93 -14.70 13.63
CA ARG A 274 14.54 -14.23 13.68
C ARG A 274 13.55 -15.35 13.91
N LEU A 275 13.81 -16.52 13.32
CA LEU A 275 13.04 -17.74 13.60
C LEU A 275 13.22 -18.20 15.06
N ALA A 276 14.44 -18.17 15.58
CA ALA A 276 14.68 -18.45 16.99
C ALA A 276 13.97 -17.48 17.94
N MET A 277 13.91 -16.19 17.61
CA MET A 277 13.12 -15.21 18.37
C MET A 277 11.61 -15.51 18.29
N LEU A 278 11.11 -15.87 17.11
CA LEU A 278 9.72 -16.28 16.94
C LEU A 278 9.40 -17.55 17.76
N ALA A 279 10.34 -18.50 17.82
CA ALA A 279 10.22 -19.68 18.67
C ALA A 279 10.07 -19.32 20.15
N GLN A 280 10.83 -18.34 20.62
CA GLN A 280 10.73 -17.86 22.01
C GLN A 280 9.35 -17.21 22.30
N TYR A 281 8.77 -16.46 21.37
CA TYR A 281 7.41 -15.92 21.55
C TYR A 281 6.38 -17.03 21.71
N ILE A 282 6.51 -18.10 20.92
CA ILE A 282 5.58 -19.23 20.94
C ILE A 282 5.78 -20.07 22.22
N HIS A 283 7.02 -20.34 22.57
CA HIS A 283 7.39 -21.10 23.78
C HIS A 283 6.87 -20.45 25.08
N ARG A 284 6.85 -19.10 25.13
CA ARG A 284 6.31 -18.34 26.28
C ARG A 284 4.78 -18.25 26.30
N GLY A 285 4.10 -19.03 25.45
CA GLY A 285 2.65 -18.99 25.29
C GLY A 285 2.25 -17.83 24.38
N PHE A 286 2.09 -18.12 23.09
CA PHE A 286 1.70 -17.10 22.11
C PHE A 286 0.25 -16.64 22.37
N ASN A 287 0.11 -15.51 23.00
CA ASN A 287 -1.13 -14.77 23.22
C ASN A 287 -0.89 -13.28 22.90
N LEU A 288 -0.15 -13.05 21.81
CA LEU A 288 0.34 -11.72 21.48
C LEU A 288 -0.80 -10.77 21.14
N PHE A 289 -1.83 -11.24 20.47
CA PHE A 289 -2.97 -10.38 20.10
C PHE A 289 -3.65 -9.80 21.35
N SER A 290 -4.03 -10.64 22.31
CA SER A 290 -4.65 -10.19 23.55
C SER A 290 -3.75 -9.20 24.30
N ARG A 291 -2.46 -9.51 24.43
CA ARG A 291 -1.48 -8.62 25.09
C ARG A 291 -1.31 -7.28 24.38
N ILE A 292 -1.34 -7.27 23.04
CA ILE A 292 -1.31 -6.02 22.23
C ILE A 292 -2.54 -5.18 22.50
N CYS A 293 -3.71 -5.80 22.56
CA CYS A 293 -4.97 -5.10 22.86
C CYS A 293 -5.03 -4.55 24.29
N GLU A 294 -4.47 -5.26 25.26
CA GLU A 294 -4.44 -4.89 26.68
C GLU A 294 -3.38 -3.83 27.01
N ALA A 295 -2.30 -3.75 26.25
CA ALA A 295 -1.20 -2.81 26.50
C ALA A 295 -1.69 -1.36 26.46
N GLY A 296 -1.51 -0.62 27.55
CA GLY A 296 -1.99 0.74 27.72
C GLY A 296 -1.11 1.83 27.06
N ASN A 297 0.15 1.50 26.72
CA ASN A 297 1.12 2.47 26.21
C ASN A 297 2.20 1.82 25.37
N GLU A 298 3.02 2.64 24.71
CA GLU A 298 4.12 2.21 23.85
C GLU A 298 5.16 1.36 24.60
N GLU A 299 5.47 1.69 25.85
CA GLU A 299 6.49 0.96 26.62
C GLU A 299 6.04 -0.47 26.92
N GLU A 300 4.76 -0.68 27.22
CA GLU A 300 4.18 -2.01 27.42
C GLU A 300 4.20 -2.81 26.11
N LEU A 301 3.86 -2.19 24.97
CA LEU A 301 3.98 -2.81 23.66
C LEU A 301 5.44 -3.22 23.37
N ARG A 302 6.42 -2.36 23.68
CA ARG A 302 7.84 -2.69 23.52
C ARG A 302 8.27 -3.89 24.36
N ARG A 303 7.78 -3.96 25.61
CA ARG A 303 8.09 -5.09 26.52
C ARG A 303 7.57 -6.43 25.98
N ILE A 304 6.44 -6.44 25.26
CA ILE A 304 5.91 -7.65 24.61
C ILE A 304 6.95 -8.25 23.64
N PHE A 305 7.67 -7.38 22.91
CA PHE A 305 8.62 -7.80 21.87
C PHE A 305 10.07 -7.88 22.38
N LYS A 306 10.35 -7.60 23.65
CA LYS A 306 11.65 -7.84 24.28
C LYS A 306 11.79 -9.31 24.66
N VAL A 307 12.24 -10.12 23.69
CA VAL A 307 12.50 -11.54 23.87
C VAL A 307 13.98 -11.78 23.74
N GLU A 308 14.52 -12.55 24.67
CA GLU A 308 15.92 -12.92 24.74
C GLU A 308 16.13 -14.30 24.12
N LEU A 309 17.10 -14.42 23.25
CA LEU A 309 17.57 -15.69 22.72
C LEU A 309 18.30 -16.50 23.79
N SER A 310 18.11 -17.81 23.77
CA SER A 310 18.76 -18.72 24.69
C SER A 310 19.50 -19.85 23.98
N GLY A 311 20.34 -20.56 24.71
CA GLY A 311 21.03 -21.74 24.24
C GLY A 311 21.92 -21.48 23.02
N TYR A 312 21.76 -22.28 21.99
CA TYR A 312 22.55 -22.26 20.76
C TYR A 312 22.62 -20.86 20.11
N TRP A 313 21.50 -20.14 20.08
CA TRP A 313 21.38 -18.86 19.39
C TRP A 313 22.01 -17.67 20.10
N THR A 314 22.56 -17.87 21.30
CA THR A 314 23.35 -16.81 21.96
C THR A 314 24.73 -16.64 21.31
N THR A 315 25.25 -17.71 20.71
CA THR A 315 26.59 -17.74 20.11
C THR A 315 26.60 -18.08 18.62
N HIS A 316 25.44 -18.33 18.00
CA HIS A 316 25.35 -18.67 16.58
C HIS A 316 24.40 -17.71 15.83
N TYR A 317 24.69 -17.43 14.56
CA TYR A 317 23.83 -16.68 13.65
C TYR A 317 23.30 -17.53 12.47
N LEU A 318 23.98 -18.63 12.18
CA LEU A 318 23.60 -19.72 11.29
C LEU A 318 23.97 -21.04 11.96
N PHE A 319 23.41 -22.14 11.50
CA PHE A 319 23.86 -23.47 11.93
C PHE A 319 25.35 -23.65 11.63
N GLY A 320 26.10 -24.13 12.61
CA GLY A 320 27.54 -24.33 12.52
C GLY A 320 28.41 -23.06 12.46
N HIS A 321 27.81 -21.86 12.51
CA HIS A 321 28.57 -20.63 12.45
C HIS A 321 28.50 -19.81 13.74
N VAL A 322 29.57 -19.83 14.47
CA VAL A 322 29.73 -19.11 15.75
C VAL A 322 29.93 -17.62 15.50
N SER A 323 29.28 -16.80 16.31
CA SER A 323 29.45 -15.34 16.36
C SER A 323 29.61 -14.89 17.80
N PRO A 324 30.81 -14.50 18.23
CA PRO A 324 31.09 -14.16 19.61
C PRO A 324 30.34 -12.92 20.14
N GLU A 325 29.87 -12.04 19.26
CA GLU A 325 29.24 -10.78 19.62
C GLU A 325 27.91 -10.58 18.87
N SER A 326 26.92 -11.38 19.19
CA SER A 326 25.59 -11.19 18.59
C SER A 326 24.59 -10.73 19.65
N PRO A 327 23.80 -9.69 19.41
CA PRO A 327 22.75 -9.25 20.32
C PRO A 327 21.77 -10.39 20.57
N VAL A 328 21.53 -10.73 21.83
CA VAL A 328 20.59 -11.80 22.21
C VAL A 328 19.13 -11.31 22.22
N VAL A 329 18.91 -10.01 22.19
CA VAL A 329 17.59 -9.37 22.18
C VAL A 329 17.31 -8.66 20.89
N LEU A 330 16.03 -8.46 20.59
CA LEU A 330 15.59 -7.62 19.49
C LEU A 330 15.91 -6.15 19.82
N GLY A 331 16.73 -5.50 18.99
CA GLY A 331 17.07 -4.09 19.19
C GLY A 331 15.87 -3.14 19.01
N GLU A 332 15.91 -1.99 19.66
CA GLU A 332 14.80 -1.01 19.65
C GLU A 332 14.30 -0.65 18.24
N SER A 333 15.21 -0.40 17.29
CA SER A 333 14.80 -0.11 15.89
C SER A 333 14.09 -1.29 15.21
N ALA A 334 14.38 -2.51 15.62
CA ALA A 334 13.71 -3.70 15.09
C ALA A 334 12.32 -3.86 15.75
N ILE A 335 12.19 -3.49 17.02
CA ILE A 335 10.89 -3.40 17.70
C ILE A 335 10.03 -2.32 17.03
N ASP A 336 10.60 -1.12 16.72
CA ASP A 336 9.88 -0.07 15.98
C ASP A 336 9.28 -0.61 14.67
N ILE A 337 10.04 -1.40 13.91
CA ILE A 337 9.54 -2.01 12.66
C ILE A 337 8.35 -2.96 12.92
N VAL A 338 8.40 -3.74 13.99
CA VAL A 338 7.26 -4.61 14.38
C VAL A 338 6.06 -3.78 14.81
N LEU A 339 6.26 -2.74 15.62
CA LEU A 339 5.20 -1.85 16.06
C LEU A 339 4.52 -1.15 14.87
N ILE A 340 5.29 -0.62 13.92
CA ILE A 340 4.78 0.09 12.73
C ILE A 340 4.08 -0.86 11.74
N ASN A 341 4.64 -2.07 11.54
CA ASN A 341 4.20 -2.92 10.44
C ASN A 341 3.30 -4.09 10.85
N ALA A 342 3.22 -4.39 12.15
CA ALA A 342 2.32 -5.40 12.69
C ALA A 342 1.33 -4.81 13.71
N VAL A 343 1.82 -4.17 14.79
CA VAL A 343 0.97 -3.77 15.91
C VAL A 343 -0.02 -2.68 15.52
N ALA A 344 0.43 -1.56 14.94
CA ALA A 344 -0.47 -0.47 14.55
C ALA A 344 -1.54 -0.93 13.53
N PRO A 345 -1.22 -1.69 12.46
CA PRO A 345 -2.26 -2.24 11.58
C PRO A 345 -3.22 -3.21 12.28
N LEU A 346 -2.75 -4.04 13.23
CA LEU A 346 -3.61 -4.95 13.98
C LEU A 346 -4.60 -4.20 14.87
N LEU A 347 -4.13 -3.21 15.63
CA LEU A 347 -4.99 -2.38 16.49
C LEU A 347 -6.04 -1.64 15.64
N TYR A 348 -5.62 -1.06 14.53
CA TYR A 348 -6.52 -0.34 13.63
C TYR A 348 -7.57 -1.27 13.01
N ALA A 349 -7.15 -2.42 12.45
CA ALA A 349 -8.05 -3.39 11.86
C ALA A 349 -9.05 -3.96 12.87
N TYR A 350 -8.59 -4.25 14.09
CA TYR A 350 -9.45 -4.72 15.17
C TYR A 350 -10.47 -3.66 15.58
N GLY A 351 -10.03 -2.41 15.83
CA GLY A 351 -10.89 -1.30 16.16
C GLY A 351 -12.00 -1.10 15.12
N MET A 352 -11.63 -1.11 13.84
CA MET A 352 -12.60 -1.02 12.74
C MET A 352 -13.57 -2.19 12.70
N SER A 353 -13.13 -3.42 12.98
CA SER A 353 -13.96 -4.61 12.91
C SER A 353 -15.00 -4.71 14.02
N VAL A 354 -14.69 -4.15 15.20
CA VAL A 354 -15.59 -4.19 16.39
C VAL A 354 -16.23 -2.84 16.70
N GLY A 355 -15.98 -1.81 15.89
CA GLY A 355 -16.51 -0.45 16.12
C GLY A 355 -15.92 0.22 17.37
N ASN A 356 -14.66 -0.06 17.71
CA ASN A 356 -13.97 0.50 18.87
C ASN A 356 -12.99 1.60 18.44
N GLU A 357 -13.42 2.87 18.58
CA GLU A 357 -12.62 4.04 18.19
C GLU A 357 -11.34 4.17 19.02
N ASP A 358 -11.35 3.79 20.31
CA ASP A 358 -10.15 3.84 21.16
C ASP A 358 -8.99 3.00 20.59
N MET A 359 -9.29 1.87 19.95
CA MET A 359 -8.27 1.02 19.32
C MET A 359 -7.70 1.64 18.06
N THR A 360 -8.55 2.31 17.25
CA THR A 360 -8.08 3.03 16.06
C THR A 360 -7.25 4.24 16.45
N ASP A 361 -7.64 5.00 17.45
CA ASP A 361 -6.90 6.15 17.96
C ASP A 361 -5.54 5.74 18.56
N ARG A 362 -5.50 4.63 19.29
CA ARG A 362 -4.25 4.06 19.80
C ARG A 362 -3.29 3.65 18.67
N ALA A 363 -3.80 3.10 17.57
CA ALA A 363 -2.98 2.78 16.42
C ALA A 363 -2.35 4.03 15.80
N LEU A 364 -3.12 5.10 15.66
CA LEU A 364 -2.65 6.39 15.14
C LEU A 364 -1.64 7.04 16.08
N SER A 365 -1.98 7.16 17.38
CA SER A 365 -1.09 7.71 18.41
C SER A 365 0.23 6.94 18.51
N LEU A 366 0.20 5.60 18.35
CA LEU A 366 1.42 4.79 18.31
C LEU A 366 2.30 5.18 17.11
N LEU A 367 1.73 5.37 15.92
CA LEU A 367 2.50 5.79 14.75
C LEU A 367 3.06 7.21 14.89
N GLU A 368 2.36 8.10 15.58
CA GLU A 368 2.83 9.47 15.86
C GLU A 368 3.97 9.52 16.89
N SER A 369 3.94 8.62 17.90
CA SER A 369 4.97 8.57 18.94
C SER A 369 6.27 7.93 18.46
N LEU A 370 6.20 6.99 17.53
CA LEU A 370 7.35 6.23 17.05
C LEU A 370 8.24 7.06 16.10
N ARG A 371 9.54 6.77 16.12
CA ARG A 371 10.51 7.37 15.18
C ARG A 371 10.20 6.95 13.74
N PRO A 372 10.54 7.83 12.76
CA PRO A 372 10.36 7.51 11.36
C PRO A 372 11.19 6.31 10.92
N GLU A 373 10.70 5.53 9.99
CA GLU A 373 11.46 4.44 9.38
C GLU A 373 12.69 4.96 8.65
N LYS A 374 13.80 4.25 8.80
CA LYS A 374 15.07 4.59 8.14
C LYS A 374 15.23 3.78 6.86
N ASN A 375 14.72 4.29 5.74
CA ASN A 375 14.86 3.66 4.44
C ASN A 375 15.16 4.69 3.34
N SER A 376 15.48 4.22 2.13
CA SER A 376 15.82 5.09 0.99
C SER A 376 14.66 5.96 0.52
N ILE A 377 13.42 5.49 0.68
CA ILE A 377 12.22 6.26 0.30
C ILE A 377 12.10 7.47 1.22
N VAL A 378 12.08 7.25 2.54
CA VAL A 378 11.97 8.34 3.53
C VAL A 378 13.07 9.37 3.35
N ARG A 379 14.34 8.92 3.19
CA ARG A 379 15.48 9.83 2.94
C ARG A 379 15.23 10.69 1.71
N ARG A 380 14.87 10.10 0.60
CA ARG A 380 14.64 10.80 -0.68
C ARG A 380 13.55 11.87 -0.56
N PHE A 381 12.45 11.59 0.16
CA PHE A 381 11.40 12.58 0.40
C PHE A 381 11.86 13.70 1.36
N SER A 382 12.68 13.39 2.34
CA SER A 382 13.30 14.40 3.21
C SER A 382 14.26 15.32 2.43
N ASP A 383 15.03 14.74 1.50
CA ASP A 383 15.99 15.49 0.66
C ASP A 383 15.29 16.51 -0.26
N ILE A 384 14.05 16.28 -0.66
CA ILE A 384 13.26 17.22 -1.46
C ILE A 384 12.41 18.19 -0.61
N GLY A 385 12.58 18.20 0.71
CA GLY A 385 11.95 19.16 1.60
C GLY A 385 10.64 18.73 2.25
N ILE A 386 10.21 17.45 2.10
CA ILE A 386 9.09 16.91 2.86
C ILE A 386 9.60 16.46 4.22
N ARG A 387 9.22 17.19 5.27
CA ARG A 387 9.60 16.87 6.65
C ARG A 387 8.96 15.55 7.07
N VAL A 388 9.77 14.63 7.63
CA VAL A 388 9.33 13.34 8.16
C VAL A 388 9.91 13.18 9.56
N THR A 389 9.08 13.31 10.59
CA THR A 389 9.48 13.38 12.01
C THR A 389 9.07 12.15 12.81
N ASN A 390 8.06 11.41 12.37
CA ASN A 390 7.50 10.26 13.06
C ASN A 390 7.18 9.11 12.10
N ALA A 391 6.72 7.98 12.65
CA ALA A 391 6.41 6.81 11.85
C ALA A 391 5.17 7.01 10.96
N MET A 392 4.17 7.77 11.41
CA MET A 392 2.97 8.07 10.61
C MET A 392 3.35 8.79 9.32
N GLU A 393 4.17 9.83 9.39
CA GLU A 393 4.68 10.56 8.22
C GLU A 393 5.57 9.68 7.34
N SER A 394 6.38 8.78 7.93
CA SER A 394 7.18 7.84 7.12
C SER A 394 6.31 6.84 6.37
N GLN A 395 5.23 6.34 6.97
CA GLN A 395 4.25 5.48 6.28
C GLN A 395 3.54 6.25 5.16
N ALA A 396 3.22 7.53 5.37
CA ALA A 396 2.60 8.38 4.34
C ALA A 396 3.50 8.57 3.12
N VAL A 397 4.78 8.89 3.29
CA VAL A 397 5.69 9.07 2.14
C VAL A 397 5.99 7.75 1.42
N ILE A 398 5.96 6.62 2.13
CA ILE A 398 6.04 5.30 1.50
C ILE A 398 4.79 5.04 0.64
N GLN A 399 3.59 5.40 1.14
CA GLN A 399 2.34 5.33 0.38
C GLN A 399 2.40 6.22 -0.87
N LEU A 400 2.80 7.46 -0.70
CA LEU A 400 2.98 8.41 -1.79
C LEU A 400 3.92 7.86 -2.87
N ASN A 401 5.04 7.29 -2.47
CA ASN A 401 5.98 6.69 -3.40
C ASN A 401 5.37 5.51 -4.17
N ASN A 402 4.79 4.55 -3.46
CA ASN A 402 4.39 3.27 -4.05
C ASN A 402 3.13 3.39 -4.90
N GLU A 403 2.13 4.13 -4.41
CA GLU A 403 0.81 4.18 -5.03
C GLU A 403 0.63 5.37 -5.99
N TYR A 404 1.44 6.41 -5.86
CA TYR A 404 1.30 7.61 -6.67
C TYR A 404 2.53 7.91 -7.54
N CYS A 405 3.74 7.97 -6.94
CA CYS A 405 4.93 8.35 -7.70
C CYS A 405 5.41 7.27 -8.65
N GLN A 406 5.55 6.01 -8.18
CA GLN A 406 6.00 4.90 -9.03
C GLN A 406 4.97 4.52 -10.11
N THR A 407 3.69 4.78 -9.85
CA THR A 407 2.59 4.50 -10.78
C THR A 407 2.22 5.71 -11.65
N HIS A 408 2.97 6.82 -11.53
CA HIS A 408 2.76 8.07 -12.27
C HIS A 408 1.32 8.65 -12.14
N LYS A 409 0.70 8.48 -10.98
CA LYS A 409 -0.65 8.99 -10.67
C LYS A 409 -0.61 10.47 -10.22
N CYS A 410 0.16 11.32 -10.91
CA CYS A 410 0.34 12.73 -10.52
C CYS A 410 -0.96 13.52 -10.55
N LEU A 411 -1.89 13.19 -11.44
CA LEU A 411 -3.21 13.81 -11.51
C LEU A 411 -4.08 13.54 -10.27
N TYR A 412 -3.90 12.38 -9.62
CA TYR A 412 -4.64 11.97 -8.43
C TYR A 412 -3.91 12.34 -7.13
N CYS A 413 -2.68 12.86 -7.24
CA CYS A 413 -1.87 13.32 -6.12
C CYS A 413 -2.20 14.78 -5.81
N ARG A 414 -2.50 15.13 -4.53
CA ARG A 414 -2.80 16.52 -4.16
C ARG A 414 -1.64 17.48 -4.44
N ILE A 415 -0.40 17.02 -4.39
CA ILE A 415 0.78 17.80 -4.81
C ILE A 415 0.71 18.11 -6.29
N GLY A 416 0.54 17.10 -7.13
CA GLY A 416 0.42 17.26 -8.58
C GLY A 416 -0.78 18.14 -8.97
N HIS A 417 -1.94 17.90 -8.35
CA HIS A 417 -3.14 18.72 -8.54
C HIS A 417 -2.87 20.20 -8.23
N LYS A 418 -2.22 20.51 -7.08
CA LYS A 418 -1.95 21.89 -6.69
C LYS A 418 -1.00 22.61 -7.64
N LEU A 419 0.00 21.88 -8.16
CA LEU A 419 0.93 22.43 -9.14
C LEU A 419 0.22 22.74 -10.47
N LEU A 420 -0.57 21.81 -10.98
CA LEU A 420 -1.31 21.96 -12.23
C LEU A 420 -2.39 23.05 -12.13
N SER A 421 -3.11 23.13 -11.01
CA SER A 421 -4.15 24.16 -10.80
C SER A 421 -3.57 25.59 -10.83
N ARG A 422 -2.35 25.81 -10.35
CA ARG A 422 -1.67 27.11 -10.43
C ARG A 422 -1.38 27.53 -11.87
N SER A 423 -1.01 26.58 -12.72
CA SER A 423 -0.76 26.84 -14.14
C SER A 423 -2.04 27.16 -14.90
N ALA A 424 -3.17 26.57 -14.49
CA ALA A 424 -4.47 26.90 -15.04
C ALA A 424 -4.94 28.32 -14.64
N MET A 425 -4.72 28.75 -13.38
CA MET A 425 -5.13 30.07 -12.88
C MET A 425 -4.32 31.26 -13.44
N LYS A 426 -3.13 31.04 -14.00
CA LYS A 426 -2.35 32.11 -14.65
C LYS A 426 -2.90 32.53 -16.00
N LEU A 427 -4.05 32.00 -16.43
CA LEU A 427 -4.72 32.22 -17.72
C LEU A 427 -5.98 33.07 -17.60
N GLY A 428 -6.38 33.52 -16.43
CA GLY A 428 -7.42 34.54 -16.16
C GLY A 428 -6.76 35.89 -15.81
#